data_0207bbbbbbf89429379b0d392385f13a
#
_entry.id   0207bbbbbbf89429379b0d392385f13a
#
_cell.length_a   1.000
_cell.length_b   1.000
_cell.length_c   1.000
_cell.angle_alpha   90.00
_cell.angle_beta   90.00
_cell.angle_gamma   90.00
#
_symmetry.space_group_name_H-M   'P 1'
#
loop_
_entity.id
_entity.type
_entity.pdbx_description
1 polymer ?
#
loop_
_entity_poly.entity_id
_entity_poly.type
_entity_poly.pdbx_seq_one_letter_code
_entity_poly.pdbx_strand_id
1 'polypeptide(L)'
;MAFISAEESASSAEMDAFLIVKKERKRMKKEGQVRIPSGCAISAVISRKGERMSGEGIMKSMVPMHERSNGLGGGFAAYGIYPEYRDFYAFHVFFEDDTARRVCEAQLRERFEIVQAEPVPVHKVPQITDVPLIWRYFLAPLQSVVARLQIDEKEYVARTVMHLNTALQGVYVFSSGKNMGTFKAVGYPEDVGRFYRLDSYAGYCWTAHGRYPTNTPGWWGGAHPFTLLDYSVVHNGEISSYDANRRYMEMFGYRCTLQTDTEVITYIADYLLRRQGLTLEELASVIAAPFWSTIARRSPAEAEQLTYLRKVYASLLITGPFSIVLGFTGGLMALNDRLKLRSLITSTCGDRVYIASEEAAIR
;
A
#
# COMPACT_ATOMS: atom_id res chain seq x y z
N MET A 1 22.95 -36.92 -67.45
CA MET A 1 23.01 -37.30 -66.03
C MET A 1 22.27 -36.20 -65.23
N ALA A 2 21.04 -36.47 -64.91
CA ALA A 2 20.20 -35.52 -64.23
C ALA A 2 20.21 -35.88 -62.75
N PHE A 3 20.66 -34.94 -61.93
CA PHE A 3 20.35 -34.93 -60.49
C PHE A 3 19.04 -34.19 -60.35
N ILE A 4 17.96 -34.94 -60.31
CA ILE A 4 16.63 -34.42 -59.86
C ILE A 4 16.64 -34.49 -58.36
N SER A 5 16.52 -33.33 -57.77
CA SER A 5 16.53 -33.10 -56.32
C SER A 5 15.34 -33.80 -55.65
N ALA A 6 15.63 -34.41 -54.52
CA ALA A 6 14.63 -35.00 -53.61
C ALA A 6 13.72 -33.97 -52.90
N GLU A 7 13.44 -32.81 -53.53
CA GLU A 7 12.63 -31.72 -52.98
C GLU A 7 11.20 -31.66 -53.55
N GLU A 8 10.85 -32.50 -54.55
CA GLU A 8 9.53 -32.42 -55.23
C GLU A 8 8.44 -33.38 -54.72
N SER A 9 8.66 -34.09 -53.61
CA SER A 9 7.67 -35.04 -53.10
C SER A 9 7.30 -34.86 -51.59
N ALA A 10 7.64 -33.79 -50.99
CA ALA A 10 7.14 -33.49 -49.64
C ALA A 10 5.64 -33.18 -49.70
N SER A 11 4.81 -33.91 -49.00
CA SER A 11 3.37 -33.65 -48.92
C SER A 11 3.08 -32.28 -48.34
N SER A 12 1.98 -31.67 -48.73
CA SER A 12 1.59 -30.33 -48.22
C SER A 12 1.52 -30.29 -46.68
N ALA A 13 1.22 -31.45 -46.06
CA ALA A 13 1.20 -31.58 -44.59
C ALA A 13 2.60 -31.53 -43.97
N GLU A 14 3.65 -32.07 -44.64
CA GLU A 14 5.03 -31.98 -44.16
C GLU A 14 5.60 -30.56 -44.32
N MET A 15 5.22 -29.87 -45.40
CA MET A 15 5.58 -28.47 -45.60
C MET A 15 4.89 -27.57 -44.56
N ASP A 16 3.63 -27.80 -44.24
CA ASP A 16 2.91 -27.07 -43.20
C ASP A 16 3.49 -27.35 -41.82
N ALA A 17 3.84 -28.59 -41.50
CA ALA A 17 4.50 -28.94 -40.24
C ALA A 17 5.89 -28.30 -40.13
N PHE A 18 6.67 -28.22 -41.21
CA PHE A 18 7.97 -27.58 -41.25
C PHE A 18 7.84 -26.03 -41.11
N LEU A 19 6.83 -25.44 -41.73
CA LEU A 19 6.50 -24.00 -41.59
C LEU A 19 6.01 -23.66 -40.19
N ILE A 20 5.20 -24.52 -39.56
CA ILE A 20 4.73 -24.35 -38.19
C ILE A 20 5.93 -24.41 -37.22
N VAL A 21 6.81 -25.39 -37.36
CA VAL A 21 8.01 -25.50 -36.51
C VAL A 21 8.96 -24.30 -36.70
N LYS A 22 9.14 -23.81 -37.93
CA LYS A 22 9.93 -22.58 -38.19
C LYS A 22 9.25 -21.34 -37.60
N LYS A 23 7.93 -21.25 -37.66
CA LYS A 23 7.16 -20.14 -37.10
C LYS A 23 7.18 -20.13 -35.56
N GLU A 24 7.11 -21.29 -34.92
CA GLU A 24 7.25 -21.44 -33.47
C GLU A 24 8.66 -21.09 -32.99
N ARG A 25 9.73 -21.60 -33.69
CA ARG A 25 11.12 -21.21 -33.36
C ARG A 25 11.39 -19.72 -33.49
N LYS A 26 10.73 -19.00 -34.43
CA LYS A 26 10.83 -17.53 -34.54
C LYS A 26 10.12 -16.80 -33.41
N ARG A 27 9.16 -17.45 -32.69
CA ARG A 27 8.42 -16.88 -31.56
C ARG A 27 9.09 -17.12 -30.21
N MET A 28 10.05 -18.04 -30.11
CA MET A 28 10.77 -18.24 -28.85
C MET A 28 11.68 -17.06 -28.60
N LYS A 29 11.36 -16.27 -27.57
CA LYS A 29 12.29 -15.25 -27.08
C LYS A 29 13.52 -15.94 -26.51
N LYS A 30 14.71 -15.38 -26.80
CA LYS A 30 15.95 -15.88 -26.21
C LYS A 30 15.89 -15.73 -24.69
N GLU A 31 16.46 -16.66 -23.97
CA GLU A 31 16.66 -16.56 -22.53
C GLU A 31 17.31 -15.22 -22.19
N GLY A 32 16.83 -14.53 -21.17
CA GLY A 32 17.24 -13.15 -20.83
C GLY A 32 16.48 -12.04 -21.57
N GLN A 33 15.65 -12.36 -22.59
CA GLN A 33 14.77 -11.38 -23.24
C GLN A 33 13.33 -11.41 -22.71
N VAL A 34 13.02 -12.38 -21.90
CA VAL A 34 11.71 -12.50 -21.24
C VAL A 34 11.79 -11.75 -19.92
N ARG A 35 11.13 -10.59 -19.84
CA ARG A 35 10.91 -9.93 -18.56
C ARG A 35 9.73 -10.60 -17.88
N ILE A 36 9.98 -11.21 -16.74
CA ILE A 36 8.95 -11.80 -15.89
C ILE A 36 8.76 -10.82 -14.74
N PRO A 37 7.56 -10.22 -14.56
CA PRO A 37 7.27 -9.40 -13.40
C PRO A 37 7.54 -10.21 -12.13
N SER A 38 8.27 -9.63 -11.17
CA SER A 38 8.82 -10.43 -10.07
C SER A 38 8.60 -9.82 -8.69
N GLY A 39 7.44 -9.30 -8.44
CA GLY A 39 7.05 -8.81 -7.13
C GLY A 39 6.71 -7.32 -7.14
N CYS A 40 6.17 -6.84 -6.01
CA CYS A 40 5.68 -5.47 -5.88
C CYS A 40 6.78 -4.42 -6.07
N ALA A 41 6.37 -3.23 -6.50
CA ALA A 41 7.20 -2.03 -6.55
C ALA A 41 6.85 -1.10 -5.41
N ILE A 42 7.84 -0.57 -4.71
CA ILE A 42 7.68 0.47 -3.69
C ILE A 42 8.55 1.67 -4.08
N SER A 43 7.99 2.88 -3.92
CA SER A 43 8.75 4.13 -3.92
C SER A 43 8.23 5.06 -2.84
N ALA A 44 9.12 5.90 -2.30
CA ALA A 44 8.74 6.95 -1.36
C ALA A 44 9.71 8.14 -1.46
N VAL A 45 9.22 9.32 -1.16
CA VAL A 45 10.02 10.54 -1.05
C VAL A 45 9.49 11.41 0.07
N ILE A 46 10.40 11.99 0.85
CA ILE A 46 10.07 12.97 1.90
C ILE A 46 11.03 14.16 1.86
N SER A 47 10.50 15.37 2.01
CA SER A 47 11.29 16.57 2.32
C SER A 47 11.51 16.68 3.83
N ARG A 48 12.76 16.72 4.26
CA ARG A 48 13.12 16.93 5.67
C ARG A 48 12.80 18.34 6.18
N LYS A 49 12.61 19.29 5.27
CA LYS A 49 12.18 20.67 5.57
C LYS A 49 10.67 20.87 5.52
N GLY A 50 9.90 19.83 5.16
CA GLY A 50 8.46 19.93 5.00
C GLY A 50 8.02 20.66 3.71
N GLU A 51 8.93 20.85 2.74
CA GLU A 51 8.60 21.46 1.45
C GLU A 51 7.64 20.55 0.67
N ARG A 52 6.56 21.12 0.16
CA ARG A 52 5.55 20.38 -0.57
C ARG A 52 5.99 20.19 -2.02
N MET A 53 6.02 18.95 -2.46
CA MET A 53 6.40 18.50 -3.80
C MET A 53 5.16 18.03 -4.57
N SER A 54 5.07 18.34 -5.88
CA SER A 54 4.05 17.75 -6.76
C SER A 54 4.14 16.22 -6.77
N GLY A 55 2.99 15.56 -6.91
CA GLY A 55 2.92 14.10 -7.11
C GLY A 55 3.52 13.61 -8.43
N GLU A 56 3.91 14.49 -9.35
CA GLU A 56 4.55 14.10 -10.61
C GLU A 56 5.86 13.31 -10.39
N GLY A 57 6.68 13.73 -9.40
CA GLY A 57 7.95 13.07 -9.11
C GLY A 57 7.76 11.62 -8.65
N ILE A 58 6.81 11.38 -7.72
CA ILE A 58 6.55 10.02 -7.25
C ILE A 58 5.91 9.14 -8.34
N MET A 59 5.07 9.70 -9.21
CA MET A 59 4.54 8.96 -10.37
C MET A 59 5.66 8.53 -11.31
N LYS A 60 6.58 9.45 -11.64
CA LYS A 60 7.74 9.17 -12.50
C LYS A 60 8.64 8.08 -11.93
N SER A 61 8.82 8.01 -10.61
CA SER A 61 9.63 6.98 -9.97
C SER A 61 9.07 5.56 -10.14
N MET A 62 7.76 5.42 -10.40
CA MET A 62 7.15 4.11 -10.61
C MET A 62 7.35 3.57 -12.04
N VAL A 63 7.56 4.43 -13.01
CA VAL A 63 7.72 4.04 -14.44
C VAL A 63 8.88 3.05 -14.68
N PRO A 64 10.10 3.24 -14.14
CA PRO A 64 11.18 2.27 -14.29
C PRO A 64 10.88 0.91 -13.65
N MET A 65 9.93 0.87 -12.71
CA MET A 65 9.52 -0.35 -12.00
C MET A 65 8.22 -0.96 -12.55
N HIS A 66 7.74 -0.54 -13.72
CA HIS A 66 6.51 -1.02 -14.35
C HIS A 66 6.44 -2.56 -14.38
N GLU A 67 7.50 -3.21 -14.81
CA GLU A 67 7.59 -4.67 -14.96
C GLU A 67 7.58 -5.43 -13.60
N ARG A 68 7.66 -4.73 -12.47
CA ARG A 68 7.48 -5.32 -11.13
C ARG A 68 6.02 -5.44 -10.73
N SER A 69 5.11 -4.78 -11.43
CA SER A 69 3.67 -4.84 -11.23
C SER A 69 3.02 -5.62 -12.36
N ASN A 70 1.83 -6.13 -12.13
CA ASN A 70 1.01 -6.78 -13.16
C ASN A 70 -0.31 -6.03 -13.44
N GLY A 71 -0.43 -4.80 -12.96
CA GLY A 71 -1.62 -3.97 -13.16
C GLY A 71 -2.83 -4.33 -12.30
N LEU A 72 -2.71 -5.30 -11.38
CA LEU A 72 -3.81 -5.71 -10.49
C LEU A 72 -3.91 -4.85 -9.22
N GLY A 73 -3.31 -3.67 -9.23
CA GLY A 73 -3.44 -2.65 -8.21
C GLY A 73 -2.24 -1.72 -8.16
N GLY A 74 -2.53 -0.44 -8.01
CA GLY A 74 -1.54 0.61 -7.80
C GLY A 74 -2.09 1.68 -6.87
N GLY A 75 -1.20 2.47 -6.27
CA GLY A 75 -1.66 3.61 -5.48
C GLY A 75 -0.56 4.36 -4.77
N PHE A 76 -1.02 5.42 -4.11
CA PHE A 76 -0.18 6.43 -3.48
C PHE A 76 -0.79 6.87 -2.16
N ALA A 77 0.05 7.24 -1.19
CA ALA A 77 -0.37 8.05 -0.07
C ALA A 77 0.48 9.32 -0.02
N ALA A 78 -0.14 10.42 0.40
CA ALA A 78 0.50 11.72 0.44
C ALA A 78 0.14 12.46 1.73
N TYR A 79 1.10 13.19 2.27
CA TYR A 79 0.99 13.98 3.50
C TYR A 79 1.23 15.45 3.23
N GLY A 80 0.43 16.30 3.87
CA GLY A 80 0.47 17.75 3.64
C GLY A 80 -0.35 18.22 2.44
N ILE A 81 -1.25 17.39 1.91
CA ILE A 81 -1.99 17.67 0.67
C ILE A 81 -3.27 18.50 0.87
N TYR A 82 -3.75 18.62 2.09
CA TYR A 82 -4.97 19.38 2.43
C TYR A 82 -4.70 20.47 3.47
N PRO A 83 -3.87 21.47 3.18
CA PRO A 83 -3.46 22.46 4.16
C PRO A 83 -4.63 23.29 4.73
N GLU A 84 -5.68 23.54 3.92
CA GLU A 84 -6.88 24.27 4.33
C GLU A 84 -7.78 23.45 5.26
N TYR A 85 -7.69 22.11 5.19
CA TYR A 85 -8.44 21.14 5.99
C TYR A 85 -7.54 20.34 6.93
N ARG A 86 -6.36 20.86 7.29
CA ARG A 86 -5.33 20.13 8.04
C ARG A 86 -5.79 19.63 9.41
N ASP A 87 -6.78 20.29 10.01
CA ASP A 87 -7.29 19.96 11.33
C ASP A 87 -8.45 18.96 11.30
N PHE A 88 -8.97 18.65 10.12
CA PHE A 88 -10.07 17.72 9.90
C PHE A 88 -9.57 16.36 9.42
N TYR A 89 -10.32 15.30 9.75
CA TYR A 89 -10.07 13.97 9.20
C TYR A 89 -10.54 13.90 7.74
N ALA A 90 -9.63 13.59 6.84
CA ALA A 90 -9.91 13.44 5.42
C ALA A 90 -10.27 11.97 5.13
N PHE A 91 -11.56 11.66 5.12
CA PHE A 91 -12.01 10.33 4.71
C PHE A 91 -12.13 10.27 3.19
N HIS A 92 -11.38 9.34 2.58
CA HIS A 92 -11.66 8.91 1.20
C HIS A 92 -12.44 7.60 1.27
N VAL A 93 -13.53 7.53 0.54
CA VAL A 93 -14.47 6.41 0.61
C VAL A 93 -14.82 5.93 -0.80
N PHE A 94 -14.73 4.63 -1.01
CA PHE A 94 -15.35 3.97 -2.15
C PHE A 94 -16.79 3.58 -1.81
N PHE A 95 -17.70 3.83 -2.75
CA PHE A 95 -19.06 3.37 -2.66
C PHE A 95 -19.42 2.54 -3.89
N GLU A 96 -20.14 1.44 -3.69
CA GLU A 96 -20.65 0.61 -4.76
C GLU A 96 -21.70 1.39 -5.60
N ASP A 97 -22.57 2.14 -4.89
CA ASP A 97 -23.61 2.96 -5.51
C ASP A 97 -23.98 4.17 -4.62
N ASP A 98 -24.91 4.99 -5.11
CA ASP A 98 -25.42 6.17 -4.41
C ASP A 98 -26.24 5.81 -3.15
N THR A 99 -26.83 4.62 -3.10
CA THR A 99 -27.58 4.14 -1.92
C THR A 99 -26.60 3.88 -0.76
N ALA A 100 -25.50 3.16 -1.03
CA ALA A 100 -24.43 2.94 -0.05
C ALA A 100 -23.85 4.26 0.46
N ARG A 101 -23.66 5.24 -0.45
CA ARG A 101 -23.18 6.59 -0.09
C ARG A 101 -24.14 7.28 0.89
N ARG A 102 -25.45 7.31 0.59
CA ARG A 102 -26.46 7.96 1.46
C ARG A 102 -26.54 7.31 2.84
N VAL A 103 -26.48 5.98 2.90
CA VAL A 103 -26.47 5.24 4.17
C VAL A 103 -25.21 5.59 4.98
N CYS A 104 -24.05 5.63 4.34
CA CYS A 104 -22.80 6.03 5.00
C CYS A 104 -22.87 7.48 5.50
N GLU A 105 -23.35 8.42 4.69
CA GLU A 105 -23.49 9.82 5.09
C GLU A 105 -24.43 10.02 6.27
N ALA A 106 -25.53 9.26 6.36
CA ALA A 106 -26.40 9.30 7.53
C ALA A 106 -25.63 8.87 8.79
N GLN A 107 -24.86 7.79 8.69
CA GLN A 107 -24.00 7.32 9.78
C GLN A 107 -22.89 8.32 10.16
N LEU A 108 -22.34 9.02 9.17
CA LEU A 108 -21.32 10.05 9.39
C LEU A 108 -21.91 11.25 10.14
N ARG A 109 -23.11 11.73 9.77
CA ARG A 109 -23.78 12.86 10.43
C ARG A 109 -24.13 12.61 11.90
N GLU A 110 -24.36 11.35 12.27
CA GLU A 110 -24.57 10.98 13.68
C GLU A 110 -23.29 11.06 14.54
N ARG A 111 -22.13 11.05 13.89
CA ARG A 111 -20.81 10.90 14.54
C ARG A 111 -19.89 12.08 14.36
N PHE A 112 -20.07 12.81 13.26
CA PHE A 112 -19.19 13.89 12.83
C PHE A 112 -19.99 15.10 12.35
N GLU A 113 -19.42 16.26 12.48
CA GLU A 113 -19.72 17.39 11.62
C GLU A 113 -19.03 17.18 10.27
N ILE A 114 -19.80 17.21 9.18
CA ILE A 114 -19.27 17.14 7.81
C ILE A 114 -18.97 18.57 7.37
N VAL A 115 -17.70 18.96 7.42
CA VAL A 115 -17.24 20.28 7.05
C VAL A 115 -17.29 20.48 5.53
N GLN A 116 -16.87 19.46 4.80
CA GLN A 116 -16.93 19.41 3.33
C GLN A 116 -17.16 17.99 2.86
N ALA A 117 -17.92 17.82 1.80
CA ALA A 117 -18.16 16.56 1.11
C ALA A 117 -18.18 16.78 -0.40
N GLU A 118 -17.38 16.03 -1.14
CA GLU A 118 -17.25 16.17 -2.57
C GLU A 118 -16.79 14.89 -3.24
N PRO A 119 -17.10 14.64 -4.52
CA PRO A 119 -16.45 13.59 -5.29
C PRO A 119 -14.97 13.89 -5.40
N VAL A 120 -14.11 12.88 -5.28
CA VAL A 120 -12.68 13.03 -5.54
C VAL A 120 -12.49 13.36 -7.02
N PRO A 121 -11.76 14.44 -7.37
CA PRO A 121 -11.52 14.80 -8.76
C PRO A 121 -10.71 13.70 -9.47
N VAL A 122 -11.24 13.17 -10.56
CA VAL A 122 -10.61 12.13 -11.36
C VAL A 122 -10.59 12.50 -12.84
N HIS A 123 -9.65 11.92 -13.58
CA HIS A 123 -9.56 12.01 -15.02
C HIS A 123 -9.75 10.63 -15.65
N LYS A 124 -10.53 10.53 -16.73
CA LYS A 124 -10.78 9.24 -17.38
C LYS A 124 -9.49 8.70 -18.00
N VAL A 125 -9.08 7.52 -17.56
CA VAL A 125 -7.95 6.77 -18.09
C VAL A 125 -8.48 5.42 -18.59
N PRO A 126 -8.30 5.06 -19.87
CA PRO A 126 -8.89 3.84 -20.45
C PRO A 126 -8.50 2.54 -19.74
N GLN A 127 -7.32 2.53 -19.11
CA GLN A 127 -6.78 1.37 -18.37
C GLN A 127 -7.41 1.19 -16.99
N ILE A 128 -8.11 2.19 -16.48
CA ILE A 128 -8.79 2.13 -15.18
C ILE A 128 -10.27 1.86 -15.42
N THR A 129 -10.71 0.66 -15.06
CA THR A 129 -12.08 0.17 -15.29
C THR A 129 -12.82 -0.07 -13.98
N ASP A 130 -14.11 -0.34 -14.06
CA ASP A 130 -14.97 -0.68 -12.92
C ASP A 130 -14.85 0.32 -11.76
N VAL A 131 -14.89 1.62 -12.12
CA VAL A 131 -14.66 2.73 -11.20
C VAL A 131 -15.84 2.84 -10.22
N PRO A 132 -15.60 2.68 -8.88
CA PRO A 132 -16.64 2.92 -7.87
C PRO A 132 -16.95 4.42 -7.78
N LEU A 133 -17.98 4.78 -7.01
CA LEU A 133 -18.14 6.17 -6.59
C LEU A 133 -17.04 6.50 -5.57
N ILE A 134 -16.29 7.57 -5.82
CA ILE A 134 -15.14 7.96 -4.97
C ILE A 134 -15.44 9.31 -4.37
N TRP A 135 -15.60 9.35 -3.05
CA TRP A 135 -15.91 10.58 -2.33
C TRP A 135 -14.86 10.90 -1.28
N ARG A 136 -14.71 12.19 -1.02
CA ARG A 136 -13.87 12.74 0.03
C ARG A 136 -14.73 13.56 0.99
N TYR A 137 -14.52 13.31 2.29
CA TYR A 137 -15.17 14.05 3.38
C TYR A 137 -14.12 14.63 4.28
N PHE A 138 -14.28 15.89 4.68
CA PHE A 138 -13.53 16.49 5.77
C PHE A 138 -14.43 16.54 7.00
N LEU A 139 -14.01 15.87 8.07
CA LEU A 139 -14.83 15.51 9.20
C LEU A 139 -14.24 16.02 10.52
N ALA A 140 -15.09 16.60 11.37
CA ALA A 140 -14.77 16.86 12.77
C ALA A 140 -15.61 15.94 13.66
N PRO A 141 -15.02 15.13 14.56
CA PRO A 141 -15.77 14.32 15.50
C PRO A 141 -16.68 15.16 16.39
N LEU A 142 -17.93 14.73 16.60
CA LEU A 142 -18.84 15.41 17.50
C LEU A 142 -18.34 15.25 18.94
N GLN A 143 -17.89 16.35 19.55
CA GLN A 143 -17.28 16.35 20.89
C GLN A 143 -18.23 15.82 21.97
N SER A 144 -19.54 16.05 21.82
CA SER A 144 -20.55 15.50 22.70
C SER A 144 -20.58 13.98 22.69
N VAL A 145 -20.30 13.34 21.54
CA VAL A 145 -20.24 11.89 21.40
C VAL A 145 -18.94 11.33 21.97
N VAL A 146 -17.82 11.97 21.65
CA VAL A 146 -16.48 11.58 22.16
C VAL A 146 -16.46 11.67 23.69
N ALA A 147 -16.93 12.78 24.25
CA ALA A 147 -16.99 12.98 25.72
C ALA A 147 -17.91 11.94 26.41
N ARG A 148 -19.07 11.64 25.81
CA ARG A 148 -19.99 10.63 26.34
C ARG A 148 -19.37 9.23 26.38
N LEU A 149 -18.55 8.88 25.38
CA LEU A 149 -17.90 7.58 25.29
C LEU A 149 -16.63 7.49 26.15
N GLN A 150 -16.11 8.61 26.65
CA GLN A 150 -14.89 8.71 27.46
C GLN A 150 -13.67 8.03 26.78
N ILE A 151 -13.55 8.18 25.48
CA ILE A 151 -12.43 7.64 24.69
C ILE A 151 -11.68 8.78 23.98
N ASP A 152 -10.43 8.52 23.62
CA ASP A 152 -9.64 9.42 22.81
C ASP A 152 -10.26 9.65 21.41
N GLU A 153 -10.12 10.86 20.85
CA GLU A 153 -10.66 11.24 19.55
C GLU A 153 -10.17 10.32 18.42
N LYS A 154 -8.87 9.99 18.39
CA LYS A 154 -8.30 9.08 17.38
C LYS A 154 -8.86 7.66 17.53
N GLU A 155 -9.06 7.21 18.77
CA GLU A 155 -9.69 5.91 19.02
C GLU A 155 -11.13 5.89 18.52
N TYR A 156 -11.89 6.98 18.75
CA TYR A 156 -13.24 7.13 18.23
C TYR A 156 -13.30 7.04 16.71
N VAL A 157 -12.39 7.76 16.03
CA VAL A 157 -12.30 7.75 14.56
C VAL A 157 -11.91 6.37 14.04
N ALA A 158 -10.90 5.72 14.64
CA ALA A 158 -10.48 4.38 14.24
C ALA A 158 -11.62 3.35 14.38
N ARG A 159 -12.35 3.38 15.49
CA ARG A 159 -13.55 2.51 15.69
C ARG A 159 -14.63 2.81 14.66
N THR A 160 -14.82 4.07 14.30
CA THR A 160 -15.81 4.43 13.27
C THR A 160 -15.39 3.89 11.90
N VAL A 161 -14.12 4.00 11.51
CA VAL A 161 -13.62 3.39 10.26
C VAL A 161 -13.85 1.88 10.26
N MET A 162 -13.51 1.18 11.36
CA MET A 162 -13.77 -0.26 11.48
C MET A 162 -15.26 -0.59 11.33
N HIS A 163 -16.13 0.20 11.97
CA HIS A 163 -17.58 0.02 11.89
C HIS A 163 -18.09 0.21 10.46
N LEU A 164 -17.74 1.31 9.79
CA LEU A 164 -18.19 1.60 8.43
C LEU A 164 -17.74 0.51 7.45
N ASN A 165 -16.49 0.05 7.56
CA ASN A 165 -15.93 -0.98 6.68
C ASN A 165 -16.47 -2.40 6.94
N THR A 166 -17.11 -2.65 8.08
CA THR A 166 -17.60 -4.00 8.43
C THR A 166 -19.12 -4.11 8.51
N ALA A 167 -19.81 -3.03 8.88
CA ALA A 167 -21.26 -3.05 9.10
C ALA A 167 -22.05 -2.54 7.90
N LEU A 168 -21.42 -1.76 7.00
CA LEU A 168 -22.10 -1.21 5.82
C LEU A 168 -21.66 -1.95 4.55
N GLN A 169 -22.64 -2.48 3.84
CA GLN A 169 -22.38 -3.09 2.54
C GLN A 169 -22.11 -2.01 1.48
N GLY A 170 -21.15 -2.28 0.59
CA GLY A 170 -20.79 -1.36 -0.50
C GLY A 170 -20.09 -0.08 -0.05
N VAL A 171 -19.58 -0.02 1.18
CA VAL A 171 -18.85 1.13 1.74
C VAL A 171 -17.44 0.70 2.13
N TYR A 172 -16.43 1.47 1.69
CA TYR A 172 -15.05 1.22 2.07
C TYR A 172 -14.28 2.52 2.28
N VAL A 173 -14.00 2.87 3.53
CA VAL A 173 -13.12 3.97 3.92
C VAL A 173 -11.68 3.51 3.75
N PHE A 174 -10.94 4.10 2.82
CA PHE A 174 -9.57 3.70 2.49
C PHE A 174 -8.52 4.78 2.81
N SER A 175 -8.94 5.92 3.34
CA SER A 175 -8.10 6.97 3.91
C SER A 175 -8.88 7.65 5.02
N SER A 176 -8.23 7.99 6.14
CA SER A 176 -8.93 8.54 7.32
C SER A 176 -8.06 9.43 8.21
N GLY A 177 -6.89 9.86 7.74
CA GLY A 177 -5.98 10.74 8.51
C GLY A 177 -6.23 12.22 8.32
N LYS A 178 -5.52 13.04 9.10
CA LYS A 178 -5.54 14.50 8.98
C LYS A 178 -4.47 14.98 8.00
N ASN A 179 -4.83 15.94 7.12
CA ASN A 179 -3.92 16.52 6.12
C ASN A 179 -3.16 15.50 5.28
N MET A 180 -3.80 14.36 5.01
CA MET A 180 -3.26 13.29 4.18
C MET A 180 -4.35 12.66 3.34
N GLY A 181 -3.96 11.91 2.31
CA GLY A 181 -4.89 11.15 1.49
C GLY A 181 -4.22 9.97 0.81
N THR A 182 -4.97 8.90 0.67
CA THR A 182 -4.61 7.72 -0.10
C THR A 182 -5.37 7.72 -1.41
N PHE A 183 -4.71 7.33 -2.50
CA PHE A 183 -5.24 7.25 -3.86
C PHE A 183 -4.88 5.89 -4.41
N LYS A 184 -5.84 5.04 -4.71
CA LYS A 184 -5.59 3.67 -5.16
C LYS A 184 -6.67 3.17 -6.12
N ALA A 185 -6.29 2.27 -7.01
CA ALA A 185 -7.18 1.64 -7.98
C ALA A 185 -6.60 0.31 -8.47
N VAL A 186 -7.40 -0.44 -9.23
CA VAL A 186 -6.91 -1.52 -10.09
C VAL A 186 -6.29 -0.86 -11.32
N GLY A 187 -4.99 -1.10 -11.56
CA GLY A 187 -4.21 -0.52 -12.63
C GLY A 187 -2.74 -0.42 -12.27
N TYR A 188 -1.91 -0.04 -13.24
CA TYR A 188 -0.51 0.31 -12.98
C TYR A 188 -0.42 1.64 -12.23
N PRO A 189 0.59 1.84 -11.37
CA PRO A 189 0.71 3.07 -10.58
C PRO A 189 0.68 4.36 -11.41
N GLU A 190 1.33 4.39 -12.55
CA GLU A 190 1.35 5.55 -13.45
C GLU A 190 -0.03 5.87 -14.02
N ASP A 191 -0.87 4.86 -14.29
CA ASP A 191 -2.26 5.05 -14.72
C ASP A 191 -3.13 5.55 -13.57
N VAL A 192 -2.94 4.99 -12.37
CA VAL A 192 -3.62 5.42 -11.15
C VAL A 192 -3.27 6.88 -10.81
N GLY A 193 -1.99 7.25 -10.93
CA GLY A 193 -1.54 8.62 -10.72
C GLY A 193 -2.20 9.62 -11.69
N ARG A 194 -2.29 9.26 -12.98
CA ARG A 194 -2.99 10.06 -14.00
C ARG A 194 -4.50 10.14 -13.73
N PHE A 195 -5.11 9.02 -13.33
CA PHE A 195 -6.52 8.95 -13.01
C PHE A 195 -6.90 9.93 -11.90
N TYR A 196 -6.13 9.98 -10.81
CA TYR A 196 -6.35 10.89 -9.68
C TYR A 196 -5.72 12.28 -9.86
N ARG A 197 -5.06 12.55 -11.00
CA ARG A 197 -4.39 13.83 -11.29
C ARG A 197 -3.41 14.23 -10.18
N LEU A 198 -2.56 13.29 -9.77
CA LEU A 198 -1.67 13.50 -8.63
C LEU A 198 -0.62 14.59 -8.89
N ASP A 199 -0.35 14.94 -10.14
CA ASP A 199 0.44 16.10 -10.54
C ASP A 199 -0.12 17.43 -10.01
N SER A 200 -1.45 17.52 -9.80
CA SER A 200 -2.12 18.69 -9.24
C SER A 200 -2.09 18.79 -7.71
N TYR A 201 -1.69 17.72 -7.02
CA TYR A 201 -1.51 17.72 -5.57
C TYR A 201 -0.06 18.01 -5.19
N ALA A 202 0.15 18.66 -4.05
CA ALA A 202 1.47 18.87 -3.48
C ALA A 202 1.50 18.41 -2.03
N GLY A 203 2.47 17.55 -1.69
CA GLY A 203 2.67 16.99 -0.35
C GLY A 203 4.15 16.97 0.02
N TYR A 204 4.46 17.01 1.32
CA TYR A 204 5.85 16.93 1.78
C TYR A 204 6.39 15.51 1.87
N CYS A 205 5.51 14.52 1.89
CA CYS A 205 5.85 13.11 1.87
C CYS A 205 4.90 12.35 0.95
N TRP A 206 5.45 11.47 0.14
CA TRP A 206 4.74 10.60 -0.79
C TRP A 206 5.22 9.17 -0.65
N THR A 207 4.29 8.21 -0.68
CA THR A 207 4.58 6.78 -0.86
C THR A 207 3.81 6.25 -2.06
N ALA A 208 4.38 5.27 -2.76
CA ALA A 208 3.79 4.66 -3.95
C ALA A 208 3.97 3.15 -3.95
N HIS A 209 3.02 2.47 -4.56
CA HIS A 209 3.03 1.02 -4.66
C HIS A 209 2.49 0.55 -6.01
N GLY A 210 3.18 -0.43 -6.62
CA GLY A 210 2.71 -1.24 -7.74
C GLY A 210 2.54 -2.68 -7.28
N ARG A 211 1.31 -3.18 -7.31
CA ARG A 211 0.95 -4.48 -6.77
C ARG A 211 1.28 -5.62 -7.75
N TYR A 212 1.78 -6.72 -7.20
CA TYR A 212 1.87 -8.01 -7.86
C TYR A 212 1.27 -9.07 -6.94
N PRO A 213 -0.07 -9.22 -6.87
CA PRO A 213 -0.71 -10.20 -6.01
C PRO A 213 -0.46 -11.60 -6.54
N THR A 214 -0.16 -12.52 -5.64
CA THR A 214 0.07 -13.94 -5.93
C THR A 214 -1.17 -14.78 -5.62
N ASN A 215 -1.93 -14.42 -4.58
CA ASN A 215 -3.00 -15.24 -4.02
C ASN A 215 -4.36 -14.52 -3.90
N THR A 216 -4.46 -13.25 -4.30
CA THR A 216 -5.69 -12.45 -4.17
C THR A 216 -6.05 -11.77 -5.48
N PRO A 217 -7.35 -11.67 -5.81
CA PRO A 217 -7.79 -10.98 -7.02
C PRO A 217 -7.44 -9.48 -6.97
N GLY A 218 -7.34 -8.88 -8.16
CA GLY A 218 -7.26 -7.44 -8.27
C GLY A 218 -8.63 -6.82 -8.00
N TRP A 219 -8.72 -5.94 -6.99
CA TRP A 219 -9.90 -5.14 -6.72
C TRP A 219 -9.50 -3.83 -6.03
N TRP A 220 -10.34 -2.81 -6.11
CA TRP A 220 -10.00 -1.45 -5.68
C TRP A 220 -9.56 -1.37 -4.22
N GLY A 221 -10.31 -1.96 -3.30
CA GLY A 221 -9.98 -1.97 -1.88
C GLY A 221 -8.70 -2.72 -1.55
N GLY A 222 -8.36 -3.76 -2.32
CA GLY A 222 -7.16 -4.57 -2.14
C GLY A 222 -5.87 -3.95 -2.69
N ALA A 223 -5.95 -2.81 -3.43
CA ALA A 223 -4.78 -2.07 -3.84
C ALA A 223 -4.12 -1.37 -2.64
N HIS A 224 -2.81 -1.14 -2.72
CA HIS A 224 -2.05 -0.41 -1.70
C HIS A 224 -2.03 1.10 -2.02
N PRO A 225 -1.74 1.97 -1.06
CA PRO A 225 -1.44 1.73 0.36
C PRO A 225 -2.65 1.30 1.19
N PHE A 226 -2.40 0.65 2.33
CA PHE A 226 -3.38 0.47 3.40
C PHE A 226 -3.20 1.56 4.44
N THR A 227 -4.31 2.10 4.92
CA THR A 227 -4.30 3.31 5.77
C THR A 227 -5.28 3.17 6.92
N LEU A 228 -4.86 3.58 8.09
CA LEU A 228 -5.73 3.83 9.24
C LEU A 228 -5.22 5.08 9.97
N LEU A 229 -6.10 6.07 10.14
CA LEU A 229 -5.71 7.38 10.64
C LEU A 229 -4.51 7.93 9.84
N ASP A 230 -3.48 8.41 10.54
CA ASP A 230 -2.30 9.01 9.94
C ASP A 230 -1.26 7.98 9.44
N TYR A 231 -1.50 6.68 9.65
CA TYR A 231 -0.57 5.63 9.21
C TYR A 231 -0.94 5.07 7.84
N SER A 232 0.01 5.02 6.93
CA SER A 232 -0.12 4.37 5.63
C SER A 232 1.03 3.38 5.41
N VAL A 233 0.72 2.18 4.92
CA VAL A 233 1.72 1.14 4.68
C VAL A 233 1.70 0.71 3.22
N VAL A 234 2.88 0.69 2.61
CA VAL A 234 3.16 -0.02 1.36
C VAL A 234 4.12 -1.17 1.64
N HIS A 235 3.91 -2.31 0.99
CA HIS A 235 4.57 -3.56 1.30
C HIS A 235 4.98 -4.31 0.02
N ASN A 236 6.21 -4.79 0.01
CA ASN A 236 6.71 -5.74 -0.99
C ASN A 236 7.18 -7.00 -0.27
N GLY A 237 6.42 -8.07 -0.38
CA GLY A 237 6.74 -9.33 0.27
C GLY A 237 5.56 -10.26 0.41
N GLU A 238 5.78 -11.32 1.18
CA GLU A 238 4.80 -12.32 1.56
C GLU A 238 4.96 -12.63 3.05
N ILE A 239 3.89 -12.57 3.81
CA ILE A 239 3.90 -12.77 5.26
C ILE A 239 3.25 -14.09 5.62
N SER A 240 4.07 -15.06 6.01
CA SER A 240 3.60 -16.39 6.42
C SER A 240 2.90 -16.40 7.78
N SER A 241 3.12 -15.37 8.62
CA SER A 241 2.45 -15.21 9.92
C SER A 241 1.10 -14.50 9.86
N TYR A 242 0.58 -14.20 8.65
CA TYR A 242 -0.64 -13.41 8.42
C TYR A 242 -1.80 -13.82 9.34
N ASP A 243 -2.18 -15.10 9.35
CA ASP A 243 -3.37 -15.55 10.11
C ASP A 243 -3.18 -15.41 11.63
N ALA A 244 -1.98 -15.67 12.13
CA ALA A 244 -1.65 -15.48 13.55
C ALA A 244 -1.70 -14.00 13.94
N ASN A 245 -1.08 -13.13 13.12
CA ASN A 245 -1.09 -11.69 13.34
C ASN A 245 -2.53 -11.12 13.28
N ARG A 246 -3.32 -11.53 12.28
CA ARG A 246 -4.72 -11.12 12.11
C ARG A 246 -5.56 -11.48 13.35
N ARG A 247 -5.53 -12.75 13.77
CA ARG A 247 -6.29 -13.23 14.94
C ARG A 247 -5.92 -12.46 16.22
N TYR A 248 -4.63 -12.17 16.39
CA TYR A 248 -4.19 -11.37 17.52
C TYR A 248 -4.76 -9.95 17.45
N MET A 249 -4.73 -9.29 16.29
CA MET A 249 -5.29 -7.95 16.11
C MET A 249 -6.81 -7.91 16.29
N GLU A 250 -7.52 -8.97 15.89
CA GLU A 250 -8.96 -9.09 16.08
C GLU A 250 -9.38 -9.10 17.57
N MET A 251 -8.51 -9.59 18.47
CA MET A 251 -8.75 -9.55 19.92
C MET A 251 -8.82 -8.10 20.46
N PHE A 252 -8.19 -7.16 19.77
CA PHE A 252 -8.18 -5.74 20.13
C PHE A 252 -9.19 -4.90 19.33
N GLY A 253 -10.12 -5.56 18.61
CA GLY A 253 -11.22 -4.90 17.91
C GLY A 253 -10.90 -4.44 16.48
N TYR A 254 -9.71 -4.74 15.95
CA TYR A 254 -9.45 -4.56 14.52
C TYR A 254 -10.15 -5.64 13.70
N ARG A 255 -10.54 -5.29 12.47
CA ARG A 255 -11.22 -6.23 11.56
C ARG A 255 -10.51 -6.21 10.22
N CYS A 256 -9.88 -7.31 9.87
CA CYS A 256 -9.16 -7.49 8.61
C CYS A 256 -10.12 -8.07 7.58
N THR A 257 -10.73 -7.20 6.78
CA THR A 257 -11.78 -7.58 5.80
C THR A 257 -11.25 -7.75 4.39
N LEU A 258 -10.02 -7.27 4.12
CA LEU A 258 -9.46 -7.21 2.77
C LEU A 258 -8.61 -8.43 2.41
N GLN A 259 -8.41 -9.35 3.37
CA GLN A 259 -7.66 -10.60 3.19
C GLN A 259 -6.24 -10.39 2.64
N THR A 260 -5.59 -9.32 3.07
CA THR A 260 -4.22 -8.99 2.70
C THR A 260 -3.36 -8.79 3.95
N ASP A 261 -2.14 -9.26 3.86
CA ASP A 261 -1.14 -9.15 4.93
C ASP A 261 -0.77 -7.69 5.24
N THR A 262 -0.82 -6.80 4.26
CA THR A 262 -0.50 -5.38 4.45
C THR A 262 -1.54 -4.64 5.28
N GLU A 263 -2.82 -5.02 5.19
CA GLU A 263 -3.87 -4.49 6.07
C GLU A 263 -3.52 -4.76 7.55
N VAL A 264 -3.09 -5.98 7.84
CA VAL A 264 -2.70 -6.37 9.21
C VAL A 264 -1.51 -5.57 9.70
N ILE A 265 -0.49 -5.34 8.85
CA ILE A 265 0.69 -4.52 9.22
C ILE A 265 0.25 -3.11 9.60
N THR A 266 -0.69 -2.52 8.85
CA THR A 266 -1.19 -1.17 9.13
C THR A 266 -1.87 -1.11 10.50
N TYR A 267 -2.66 -2.12 10.85
CA TYR A 267 -3.31 -2.19 12.15
C TYR A 267 -2.33 -2.49 13.28
N ILE A 268 -1.29 -3.29 13.04
CA ILE A 268 -0.19 -3.50 13.99
C ILE A 268 0.52 -2.17 14.28
N ALA A 269 0.79 -1.37 13.25
CA ALA A 269 1.41 -0.06 13.44
C ALA A 269 0.54 0.88 14.30
N ASP A 270 -0.76 0.97 14.00
CA ASP A 270 -1.69 1.76 14.83
C ASP A 270 -1.75 1.25 16.27
N TYR A 271 -1.85 -0.07 16.46
CA TYR A 271 -1.90 -0.68 17.78
C TYR A 271 -0.64 -0.40 18.60
N LEU A 272 0.53 -0.64 18.05
CA LEU A 272 1.80 -0.48 18.78
C LEU A 272 2.14 0.99 19.03
N LEU A 273 2.01 1.85 18.01
CA LEU A 273 2.39 3.26 18.13
C LEU A 273 1.34 4.07 18.90
N ARG A 274 0.07 3.97 18.51
CA ARG A 274 -0.98 4.82 19.08
C ARG A 274 -1.54 4.27 20.40
N ARG A 275 -1.91 2.97 20.45
CA ARG A 275 -2.57 2.41 21.66
C ARG A 275 -1.57 1.97 22.71
N GLN A 276 -0.41 1.46 22.31
CA GLN A 276 0.63 1.01 23.25
C GLN A 276 1.69 2.07 23.54
N GLY A 277 1.76 3.14 22.74
CA GLY A 277 2.71 4.23 22.92
C GLY A 277 4.17 3.85 22.65
N LEU A 278 4.42 2.78 21.86
CA LEU A 278 5.77 2.38 21.51
C LEU A 278 6.41 3.37 20.52
N THR A 279 7.73 3.46 20.55
CA THR A 279 8.51 4.21 19.56
C THR A 279 8.59 3.44 18.23
N LEU A 280 9.05 4.12 17.16
CA LEU A 280 9.28 3.49 15.85
C LEU A 280 10.35 2.39 15.92
N GLU A 281 11.37 2.57 16.72
CA GLU A 281 12.43 1.59 16.96
C GLU A 281 11.90 0.35 17.68
N GLU A 282 11.02 0.54 18.66
CA GLU A 282 10.35 -0.56 19.37
C GLU A 282 9.38 -1.29 18.45
N LEU A 283 8.57 -0.59 17.65
CA LEU A 283 7.74 -1.19 16.61
C LEU A 283 8.59 -2.05 15.66
N ALA A 284 9.71 -1.52 15.14
CA ALA A 284 10.62 -2.28 14.28
C ALA A 284 11.17 -3.52 14.99
N SER A 285 11.49 -3.40 16.30
CA SER A 285 11.99 -4.48 17.13
C SER A 285 10.94 -5.54 17.46
N VAL A 286 9.65 -5.21 17.35
CA VAL A 286 8.54 -6.17 17.47
C VAL A 286 8.32 -6.88 16.15
N ILE A 287 8.04 -6.15 15.07
CA ILE A 287 7.62 -6.76 13.79
C ILE A 287 8.78 -7.45 13.05
N ALA A 288 10.02 -6.95 13.18
CA ALA A 288 11.24 -7.55 12.63
C ALA A 288 12.19 -7.99 13.76
N ALA A 289 11.68 -8.64 14.80
CA ALA A 289 12.42 -8.93 16.03
C ALA A 289 13.78 -9.58 15.77
N PRO A 290 14.88 -9.08 16.38
CA PRO A 290 16.20 -9.63 16.22
C PRO A 290 16.27 -11.10 16.67
N PHE A 291 17.20 -11.89 16.12
CA PHE A 291 17.44 -13.25 16.58
C PHE A 291 17.95 -13.27 18.03
N TRP A 292 17.63 -14.32 18.76
CA TRP A 292 18.11 -14.48 20.15
C TRP A 292 19.63 -14.37 20.29
N SER A 293 20.36 -14.91 19.32
CA SER A 293 21.83 -14.78 19.26
C SER A 293 22.29 -13.32 19.05
N THR A 294 21.51 -12.50 18.40
CA THR A 294 21.79 -11.07 18.24
C THR A 294 21.46 -10.31 19.53
N ILE A 295 20.35 -10.62 20.17
CA ILE A 295 19.96 -10.05 21.47
C ILE A 295 21.03 -10.34 22.52
N ALA A 296 21.52 -11.59 22.60
CA ALA A 296 22.53 -12.00 23.55
C ALA A 296 23.91 -11.28 23.45
N ARG A 297 24.15 -10.57 22.31
CA ARG A 297 25.35 -9.76 22.06
C ARG A 297 25.17 -8.28 22.38
N ARG A 298 23.98 -7.86 22.81
CA ARG A 298 23.70 -6.48 23.18
C ARG A 298 24.11 -6.18 24.61
N SER A 299 24.12 -4.91 24.96
CA SER A 299 24.26 -4.51 26.35
C SER A 299 23.16 -5.14 27.23
N PRO A 300 23.39 -5.38 28.53
CA PRO A 300 22.37 -5.98 29.40
C PRO A 300 21.00 -5.27 29.33
N ALA A 301 21.00 -3.96 29.35
CA ALA A 301 19.77 -3.15 29.30
C ALA A 301 19.03 -3.31 27.95
N GLU A 302 19.75 -3.22 26.81
CA GLU A 302 19.17 -3.44 25.50
C GLU A 302 18.66 -4.88 25.32
N ALA A 303 19.41 -5.87 25.83
CA ALA A 303 19.01 -7.28 25.77
C ALA A 303 17.74 -7.54 26.58
N GLU A 304 17.61 -6.92 27.75
CA GLU A 304 16.43 -7.01 28.59
C GLU A 304 15.20 -6.39 27.86
N GLN A 305 15.31 -5.16 27.34
CA GLN A 305 14.25 -4.49 26.60
C GLN A 305 13.81 -5.30 25.36
N LEU A 306 14.75 -5.74 24.53
CA LEU A 306 14.44 -6.54 23.34
C LEU A 306 13.82 -7.89 23.69
N THR A 307 14.25 -8.52 24.80
CA THR A 307 13.66 -9.75 25.31
C THR A 307 12.23 -9.53 25.78
N TYR A 308 11.97 -8.42 26.48
CA TYR A 308 10.65 -8.04 26.92
C TYR A 308 9.71 -7.85 25.72
N LEU A 309 10.07 -6.99 24.76
CA LEU A 309 9.28 -6.73 23.55
C LEU A 309 8.97 -8.02 22.78
N ARG A 310 9.97 -8.88 22.60
CA ARG A 310 9.84 -10.14 21.89
C ARG A 310 8.96 -11.17 22.59
N LYS A 311 8.86 -11.14 23.92
CA LYS A 311 7.98 -12.01 24.70
C LYS A 311 6.54 -11.47 24.74
N VAL A 312 6.38 -10.18 25.03
CA VAL A 312 5.07 -9.54 25.20
C VAL A 312 4.32 -9.48 23.86
N TYR A 313 5.01 -9.13 22.80
CA TYR A 313 4.41 -8.97 21.46
C TYR A 313 4.78 -10.11 20.50
N ALA A 314 5.01 -11.31 21.00
CA ALA A 314 5.45 -12.46 20.20
C ALA A 314 4.51 -12.74 18.99
N SER A 315 3.20 -12.58 19.17
CA SER A 315 2.19 -12.78 18.12
C SER A 315 2.18 -11.70 17.05
N LEU A 316 2.91 -10.60 17.20
CA LEU A 316 3.05 -9.52 16.24
C LEU A 316 4.36 -9.60 15.44
N LEU A 317 5.21 -10.60 15.71
CA LEU A 317 6.36 -10.89 14.86
C LEU A 317 5.89 -11.23 13.45
N ILE A 318 6.40 -10.50 12.47
CA ILE A 318 6.13 -10.76 11.05
C ILE A 318 7.19 -11.73 10.54
N THR A 319 6.74 -12.85 9.98
CA THR A 319 7.61 -13.86 9.36
C THR A 319 7.38 -13.91 7.85
N GLY A 320 8.47 -14.10 7.11
CA GLY A 320 8.51 -14.07 5.65
C GLY A 320 9.43 -12.96 5.13
N PRO A 321 9.68 -12.93 3.80
CA PRO A 321 10.44 -11.87 3.16
C PRO A 321 9.58 -10.62 2.99
N PHE A 322 9.99 -9.49 3.56
CA PHE A 322 9.28 -8.23 3.37
C PHE A 322 10.19 -7.00 3.33
N SER A 323 9.75 -6.00 2.63
CA SER A 323 10.13 -4.61 2.82
C SER A 323 8.86 -3.75 2.90
N ILE A 324 8.83 -2.83 3.85
CA ILE A 324 7.71 -1.90 4.05
C ILE A 324 8.21 -0.47 4.10
N VAL A 325 7.33 0.46 3.68
CA VAL A 325 7.43 1.86 4.05
C VAL A 325 6.15 2.22 4.79
N LEU A 326 6.30 2.64 6.03
CA LEU A 326 5.26 3.21 6.88
C LEU A 326 5.38 4.73 6.81
N GLY A 327 4.38 5.38 6.19
CA GLY A 327 4.22 6.84 6.25
C GLY A 327 3.37 7.23 7.46
N PHE A 328 3.67 8.39 8.03
CA PHE A 328 2.91 8.98 9.13
C PHE A 328 3.05 10.51 9.12
N THR A 329 2.24 11.20 9.89
CA THR A 329 2.34 12.66 9.98
C THR A 329 3.72 13.11 10.47
N GLY A 330 4.45 13.84 9.63
CA GLY A 330 5.79 14.36 9.91
C GLY A 330 6.94 13.42 9.53
N GLY A 331 6.67 12.19 9.04
CA GLY A 331 7.76 11.27 8.75
C GLY A 331 7.40 10.04 7.93
N LEU A 332 8.41 9.22 7.73
CA LEU A 332 8.28 7.86 7.23
C LEU A 332 9.34 6.94 7.87
N MET A 333 9.03 5.66 7.95
CA MET A 333 9.95 4.60 8.34
C MET A 333 10.04 3.57 7.23
N ALA A 334 11.25 3.20 6.84
CA ALA A 334 11.50 2.09 5.91
C ALA A 334 12.13 0.92 6.68
N LEU A 335 11.61 -0.27 6.48
CA LEU A 335 12.04 -1.45 7.22
C LEU A 335 12.04 -2.68 6.33
N ASN A 336 13.10 -3.48 6.42
CA ASN A 336 13.18 -4.81 5.85
C ASN A 336 12.91 -5.89 6.91
N ASP A 337 12.56 -7.09 6.45
CA ASP A 337 12.62 -8.27 7.29
C ASP A 337 14.02 -8.46 7.90
N ARG A 338 14.09 -9.20 9.00
CA ARG A 338 15.35 -9.40 9.75
C ARG A 338 16.48 -10.08 8.96
N LEU A 339 16.18 -10.72 7.82
CA LEU A 339 17.15 -11.33 6.91
C LEU A 339 17.46 -10.45 5.69
N LYS A 340 16.70 -9.34 5.50
CA LYS A 340 16.82 -8.40 4.38
C LYS A 340 16.67 -9.08 3.02
N LEU A 341 15.63 -9.92 2.88
CA LEU A 341 15.40 -10.74 1.69
C LEU A 341 14.79 -9.94 0.53
N ARG A 342 14.16 -8.80 0.81
CA ARG A 342 13.64 -7.89 -0.23
C ARG A 342 14.53 -6.66 -0.37
N SER A 343 14.72 -6.21 -1.61
CA SER A 343 15.49 -4.99 -1.89
C SER A 343 14.76 -3.75 -1.39
N LEU A 344 15.49 -2.84 -0.80
CA LEU A 344 15.04 -1.51 -0.43
C LEU A 344 16.26 -0.60 -0.41
N ILE A 345 16.27 0.41 -1.28
CA ILE A 345 17.40 1.31 -1.51
C ILE A 345 17.00 2.69 -1.04
N THR A 346 17.93 3.41 -0.44
CA THR A 346 17.74 4.78 0.01
C THR A 346 18.80 5.71 -0.59
N SER A 347 18.39 6.93 -0.90
CA SER A 347 19.30 7.99 -1.35
C SER A 347 18.85 9.33 -0.79
N THR A 348 19.77 10.26 -0.67
CA THR A 348 19.50 11.64 -0.24
C THR A 348 20.01 12.62 -1.26
N CYS A 349 19.18 13.57 -1.65
CA CYS A 349 19.55 14.68 -2.51
C CYS A 349 19.01 15.99 -1.93
N GLY A 350 19.89 16.86 -1.48
CA GLY A 350 19.52 18.07 -0.75
C GLY A 350 18.77 17.77 0.55
N ASP A 351 17.58 18.29 0.68
CA ASP A 351 16.68 18.05 1.83
C ASP A 351 15.79 16.81 1.67
N ARG A 352 15.81 16.18 0.49
CA ARG A 352 14.92 15.06 0.16
C ARG A 352 15.58 13.71 0.40
N VAL A 353 14.80 12.80 0.97
CA VAL A 353 15.17 11.39 1.11
C VAL A 353 14.26 10.57 0.22
N TYR A 354 14.86 9.72 -0.58
CA TYR A 354 14.20 8.81 -1.52
C TYR A 354 14.40 7.37 -1.08
N ILE A 355 13.36 6.57 -1.24
CA ILE A 355 13.37 5.14 -0.92
C ILE A 355 12.69 4.41 -2.06
N ALA A 356 13.28 3.32 -2.56
CA ALA A 356 12.65 2.52 -3.60
C ALA A 356 13.08 1.05 -3.56
N SER A 357 12.31 0.20 -4.21
CA SER A 357 12.68 -1.20 -4.44
C SER A 357 13.86 -1.34 -5.40
N GLU A 358 14.09 -0.37 -6.29
CA GLU A 358 15.17 -0.38 -7.29
C GLU A 358 15.84 0.99 -7.43
N GLU A 359 17.14 0.98 -7.74
CA GLU A 359 17.92 2.19 -7.91
C GLU A 359 17.43 3.06 -9.09
N ALA A 360 16.93 2.43 -10.15
CA ALA A 360 16.40 3.13 -11.32
C ALA A 360 15.22 4.07 -10.99
N ALA A 361 14.52 3.83 -9.91
CA ALA A 361 13.40 4.66 -9.44
C ALA A 361 13.86 5.95 -8.72
N ILE A 362 15.14 6.02 -8.33
CA ILE A 362 15.71 7.13 -7.55
C ILE A 362 16.62 8.02 -8.42
N ARG A 363 17.16 7.50 -9.52
CA ARG A 363 17.99 8.22 -10.50
C ARG A 363 17.12 9.13 -11.40
#